data_a988120acf1bf8d825a7716b164ce43f
#
_entry.id   a988120acf1bf8d825a7716b164ce43f
#
_cell.length_a   1.000
_cell.length_b   1.000
_cell.length_c   1.000
_cell.angle_alpha   90.00
_cell.angle_beta   90.00
_cell.angle_gamma   90.00
#
_symmetry.space_group_name_H-M   'P 1'
#
loop_
_entity.id
_entity.type
_entity.pdbx_description
1 polymer ?
#
loop_
_entity_poly.entity_id
_entity_poly.type
_entity_poly.pdbx_seq_one_letter_code
_entity_poly.pdbx_strand_id
1 'polypeptide(L)'
;MSKNSDRTAEVLEATLAPIIASIEEGIANPGDWTAPWHRSTGNAWSPMCPATGKHYTASNRFMLGVAAVFFGAEPHWGTFAQWKGMSKHSTACNKTATGVGKRGEKRPDCSDDCQIVSVRKGEKSITQALRPLMRKETDDSGVESTRLFGFAPFAVFHSGQVEGYDIPAADVTDGLDADGIAAAFEWMASTGAEIRQSTTAGASYSPSSDSITMPEASRWTDVAGAWSTGAHELCHWTGHSSRLDRDLSGRFGDDSYAAEELVAELGAAFALAKLGRSAEPRADHAQYLAHWLRVLQSDPKHLMTVASHAEKASEFVLAAAATADTEPLVAA
;
A
#
# COMPACT_ATOMS: atom_id res chain seq x y z
N MET A 1 2.52 -2.65 30.15
CA MET A 1 1.97 -2.74 28.77
C MET A 1 1.49 -4.17 28.54
N SER A 2 0.53 -4.43 27.63
CA SER A 2 0.09 -5.80 27.38
C SER A 2 1.09 -6.53 26.50
N LYS A 3 1.28 -7.85 26.68
CA LYS A 3 2.16 -8.69 25.85
C LYS A 3 1.95 -8.53 24.33
N ASN A 4 0.74 -8.19 23.89
CA ASN A 4 0.44 -7.91 22.48
C ASN A 4 0.95 -6.53 22.03
N SER A 5 0.96 -5.52 22.91
CA SER A 5 1.50 -4.19 22.62
C SER A 5 2.99 -4.25 22.35
N ASP A 6 3.73 -5.00 23.17
CA ASP A 6 5.18 -5.13 23.01
C ASP A 6 5.53 -5.88 21.72
N ARG A 7 4.84 -6.98 21.42
CA ARG A 7 5.02 -7.72 20.17
C ARG A 7 4.64 -6.91 18.91
N THR A 8 3.63 -6.04 19.00
CA THR A 8 3.27 -5.15 17.89
C THR A 8 4.38 -4.13 17.65
N ALA A 9 4.96 -3.55 18.70
CA ALA A 9 6.08 -2.63 18.59
C ALA A 9 7.30 -3.31 17.93
N GLU A 10 7.67 -4.52 18.39
CA GLU A 10 8.76 -5.31 17.79
C GLU A 10 8.57 -5.54 16.27
N VAL A 11 7.34 -5.84 15.85
CA VAL A 11 7.04 -6.06 14.43
C VAL A 11 7.13 -4.77 13.63
N LEU A 12 6.66 -3.65 14.18
CA LEU A 12 6.79 -2.34 13.52
C LEU A 12 8.24 -1.89 13.41
N GLU A 13 9.03 -2.05 14.46
CA GLU A 13 10.46 -1.76 14.46
C GLU A 13 11.21 -2.61 13.43
N ALA A 14 10.93 -3.92 13.36
CA ALA A 14 11.51 -4.81 12.36
C ALA A 14 11.12 -4.42 10.91
N THR A 15 9.91 -3.89 10.72
CA THR A 15 9.45 -3.40 9.41
C THR A 15 10.14 -2.08 9.05
N LEU A 16 10.36 -1.20 10.04
CA LEU A 16 11.00 0.11 9.81
C LEU A 16 12.51 0.01 9.60
N ALA A 17 13.18 -0.96 10.20
CA ALA A 17 14.63 -1.07 10.17
C ALA A 17 15.25 -1.00 8.74
N PRO A 18 14.77 -1.75 7.74
CA PRO A 18 15.32 -1.65 6.38
C PRO A 18 15.01 -0.31 5.71
N ILE A 19 13.89 0.33 6.05
CA ILE A 19 13.53 1.65 5.52
C ILE A 19 14.47 2.71 6.11
N ILE A 20 14.66 2.70 7.43
CA ILE A 20 15.57 3.61 8.13
C ILE A 20 16.99 3.49 7.56
N ALA A 21 17.50 2.27 7.42
CA ALA A 21 18.80 2.02 6.82
C ALA A 21 18.89 2.56 5.39
N SER A 22 17.84 2.38 4.58
CA SER A 22 17.80 2.93 3.22
C SER A 22 17.77 4.45 3.19
N ILE A 23 17.06 5.11 4.11
CA ILE A 23 17.04 6.58 4.22
C ILE A 23 18.41 7.11 4.67
N GLU A 24 19.04 6.45 5.64
CA GLU A 24 20.40 6.81 6.11
C GLU A 24 21.43 6.70 4.97
N GLU A 25 21.31 5.66 4.13
CA GLU A 25 22.11 5.53 2.92
C GLU A 25 21.84 6.67 1.94
N GLY A 26 20.58 7.07 1.75
CA GLY A 26 20.19 8.18 0.90
C GLY A 26 20.72 9.54 1.39
N ILE A 27 20.77 9.76 2.70
CA ILE A 27 21.37 10.96 3.28
C ILE A 27 22.89 11.00 3.00
N ALA A 28 23.56 9.84 3.08
CA ALA A 28 24.98 9.72 2.79
C ALA A 28 25.30 9.85 1.29
N ASN A 29 24.43 9.36 0.41
CA ASN A 29 24.62 9.28 -1.04
C ASN A 29 23.35 9.74 -1.80
N PRO A 30 23.00 11.04 -1.76
CA PRO A 30 21.71 11.52 -2.27
C PRO A 30 21.55 11.41 -3.79
N GLY A 31 22.65 11.32 -4.55
CA GLY A 31 22.60 11.29 -6.02
C GLY A 31 22.09 9.99 -6.63
N ASP A 32 22.26 8.89 -5.93
CA ASP A 32 21.90 7.53 -6.42
C ASP A 32 20.73 6.92 -5.63
N TRP A 33 20.16 7.64 -4.68
CA TRP A 33 19.14 7.09 -3.80
C TRP A 33 17.74 7.18 -4.41
N THR A 34 17.02 6.09 -4.28
CA THR A 34 15.59 5.98 -4.64
C THR A 34 14.79 5.53 -3.44
N ALA A 35 13.69 6.19 -3.15
CA ALA A 35 12.82 5.82 -2.05
C ALA A 35 12.32 4.36 -2.20
N PRO A 36 12.25 3.59 -1.11
CA PRO A 36 11.84 2.19 -1.19
C PRO A 36 10.50 1.95 -1.90
N TRP A 37 9.55 2.85 -1.74
CA TRP A 37 8.23 2.76 -2.37
C TRP A 37 8.24 3.02 -3.88
N HIS A 38 9.35 3.46 -4.45
CA HIS A 38 9.58 3.61 -5.89
C HIS A 38 10.45 2.49 -6.50
N ARG A 39 11.05 1.63 -5.69
CA ARG A 39 11.97 0.58 -6.17
C ARG A 39 11.26 -0.64 -6.73
N SER A 40 9.95 -0.75 -6.54
CA SER A 40 9.21 -1.93 -6.96
C SER A 40 8.49 -1.70 -8.27
N THR A 41 8.68 -2.63 -9.19
CA THR A 41 7.82 -2.79 -10.36
C THR A 41 6.63 -3.68 -10.00
N GLY A 42 5.42 -3.33 -10.45
CA GLY A 42 4.24 -4.18 -10.31
C GLY A 42 3.52 -4.06 -8.95
N ASN A 43 2.91 -5.16 -8.52
CA ASN A 43 1.91 -5.19 -7.46
C ASN A 43 2.44 -5.22 -6.01
N ALA A 44 3.72 -4.85 -5.75
CA ALA A 44 4.29 -4.89 -4.40
C ALA A 44 3.47 -4.10 -3.37
N TRP A 45 2.95 -2.94 -3.77
CA TRP A 45 2.10 -2.08 -2.94
C TRP A 45 0.60 -2.40 -3.03
N SER A 46 0.24 -3.52 -3.66
CA SER A 46 -1.13 -4.04 -3.71
C SER A 46 -1.23 -5.49 -3.21
N PRO A 47 -0.70 -5.81 -2.01
CA PRO A 47 -0.69 -7.16 -1.49
C PRO A 47 -2.12 -7.69 -1.31
N MET A 48 -2.33 -8.94 -1.72
CA MET A 48 -3.64 -9.58 -1.72
C MET A 48 -3.60 -10.94 -1.00
N CYS A 49 -4.72 -11.31 -0.38
CA CYS A 49 -4.94 -12.65 0.14
C CYS A 49 -5.74 -13.49 -0.89
N PRO A 50 -5.13 -14.45 -1.58
CA PRO A 50 -5.82 -15.20 -2.64
C PRO A 50 -6.94 -16.10 -2.11
N ALA A 51 -6.86 -16.54 -0.85
CA ALA A 51 -7.92 -17.32 -0.23
C ALA A 51 -9.23 -16.54 -0.01
N THR A 52 -9.15 -15.21 0.08
CA THR A 52 -10.32 -14.34 0.29
C THR A 52 -10.60 -13.42 -0.88
N GLY A 53 -9.67 -13.28 -1.83
CA GLY A 53 -9.72 -12.32 -2.93
C GLY A 53 -9.61 -10.86 -2.47
N LYS A 54 -9.21 -10.59 -1.23
CA LYS A 54 -9.15 -9.25 -0.66
C LYS A 54 -7.73 -8.72 -0.56
N HIS A 55 -7.55 -7.44 -0.88
CA HIS A 55 -6.30 -6.73 -0.63
C HIS A 55 -6.11 -6.45 0.85
N TYR A 56 -4.86 -6.45 1.27
CA TYR A 56 -4.46 -5.90 2.55
C TYR A 56 -4.48 -4.37 2.47
N THR A 57 -4.81 -3.71 3.57
CA THR A 57 -5.00 -2.26 3.63
C THR A 57 -4.13 -1.62 4.71
N ALA A 58 -3.94 -0.32 4.63
CA ALA A 58 -3.26 0.52 5.63
C ALA A 58 -1.90 -0.08 6.08
N SER A 59 -1.71 -0.24 7.39
CA SER A 59 -0.45 -0.74 7.96
C SER A 59 -0.05 -2.11 7.41
N ASN A 60 -1.01 -3.01 7.13
CA ASN A 60 -0.69 -4.31 6.56
C ASN A 60 -0.22 -4.19 5.12
N ARG A 61 -0.83 -3.33 4.30
CA ARG A 61 -0.35 -3.03 2.95
C ARG A 61 1.09 -2.55 2.99
N PHE A 62 1.37 -1.59 3.86
CA PHE A 62 2.71 -1.04 4.02
C PHE A 62 3.73 -2.12 4.42
N MET A 63 3.45 -2.88 5.48
CA MET A 63 4.37 -3.91 5.99
C MET A 63 4.67 -5.01 4.97
N LEU A 64 3.65 -5.45 4.23
CA LEU A 64 3.81 -6.47 3.19
C LEU A 64 4.49 -5.90 1.93
N GLY A 65 4.24 -4.63 1.59
CA GLY A 65 4.95 -3.90 0.54
C GLY A 65 6.44 -3.75 0.85
N VAL A 66 6.79 -3.40 2.08
CA VAL A 66 8.19 -3.39 2.55
C VAL A 66 8.83 -4.76 2.39
N ALA A 67 8.14 -5.83 2.77
CA ALA A 67 8.65 -7.18 2.60
C ALA A 67 8.86 -7.53 1.11
N ALA A 68 8.00 -7.07 0.21
CA ALA A 68 8.18 -7.25 -1.22
C ALA A 68 9.43 -6.52 -1.74
N VAL A 69 9.61 -5.26 -1.34
CA VAL A 69 10.73 -4.43 -1.81
C VAL A 69 12.08 -4.87 -1.29
N PHE A 70 12.19 -5.20 0.00
CA PHE A 70 13.49 -5.48 0.64
C PHE A 70 13.86 -6.96 0.67
N PHE A 71 12.87 -7.85 0.64
CA PHE A 71 13.11 -9.30 0.76
C PHE A 71 12.64 -10.10 -0.46
N GLY A 72 12.21 -9.42 -1.53
CA GLY A 72 11.78 -10.07 -2.77
C GLY A 72 10.52 -10.92 -2.60
N ALA A 73 9.64 -10.55 -1.65
CA ALA A 73 8.40 -11.28 -1.46
C ALA A 73 7.40 -10.97 -2.58
N GLU A 74 6.64 -11.98 -2.96
CA GLU A 74 5.58 -11.83 -3.94
C GLU A 74 4.30 -11.25 -3.34
N PRO A 75 3.42 -10.62 -4.15
CA PRO A 75 2.30 -9.82 -3.65
C PRO A 75 1.14 -10.63 -3.06
N HIS A 76 1.13 -11.95 -3.19
CA HIS A 76 0.08 -12.81 -2.66
C HIS A 76 0.46 -13.37 -1.29
N TRP A 77 -0.36 -13.06 -0.29
CA TRP A 77 -0.08 -13.36 1.11
C TRP A 77 -1.23 -14.09 1.78
N GLY A 78 -0.91 -15.04 2.64
CA GLY A 78 -1.90 -15.73 3.45
C GLY A 78 -1.30 -16.33 4.71
N THR A 79 -2.15 -16.59 5.69
CA THR A 79 -1.78 -17.42 6.83
C THR A 79 -1.61 -18.88 6.38
N PHE A 80 -0.91 -19.68 7.18
CA PHE A 80 -0.78 -21.11 6.91
C PHE A 80 -2.14 -21.79 6.71
N ALA A 81 -3.16 -21.41 7.50
CA ALA A 81 -4.50 -21.97 7.39
C ALA A 81 -5.22 -21.55 6.10
N GLN A 82 -5.04 -20.31 5.66
CA GLN A 82 -5.60 -19.80 4.41
C GLN A 82 -5.02 -20.53 3.20
N TRP A 83 -3.70 -20.64 3.11
CA TRP A 83 -3.03 -21.40 2.03
C TRP A 83 -3.50 -22.85 2.00
N LYS A 84 -3.50 -23.52 3.15
CA LYS A 84 -3.99 -24.89 3.27
C LYS A 84 -5.45 -25.04 2.84
N GLY A 85 -6.30 -24.05 3.15
CA GLY A 85 -7.72 -24.05 2.80
C GLY A 85 -7.99 -23.92 1.29
N MET A 86 -7.00 -23.50 0.50
CA MET A 86 -7.12 -23.40 -0.96
C MET A 86 -6.92 -24.76 -1.67
N SER A 87 -6.49 -25.80 -0.97
CA SER A 87 -6.35 -27.13 -1.55
C SER A 87 -7.69 -27.66 -2.06
N LYS A 88 -7.69 -28.17 -3.29
CA LYS A 88 -8.85 -28.80 -3.94
C LYS A 88 -8.63 -30.30 -4.02
N HIS A 89 -9.62 -31.07 -3.58
CA HIS A 89 -9.63 -32.52 -3.71
C HIS A 89 -10.39 -32.94 -4.97
N SER A 90 -9.87 -33.93 -5.70
CA SER A 90 -10.58 -34.51 -6.79
C SER A 90 -11.80 -35.29 -6.27
N THR A 91 -12.82 -35.47 -7.11
CA THR A 91 -14.00 -36.29 -6.79
C THR A 91 -13.67 -37.77 -6.52
N ALA A 92 -12.53 -38.23 -7.01
CA ALA A 92 -11.99 -39.57 -6.75
C ALA A 92 -11.32 -39.68 -5.36
N CYS A 93 -11.04 -38.55 -4.73
CA CYS A 93 -10.42 -38.52 -3.40
C CYS A 93 -11.49 -38.73 -2.32
N ASN A 94 -11.53 -39.90 -1.73
CA ASN A 94 -12.55 -40.30 -0.72
C ASN A 94 -12.30 -39.62 0.65
N LYS A 95 -11.98 -38.29 0.66
CA LYS A 95 -11.58 -37.57 1.87
C LYS A 95 -12.36 -36.30 2.09
N THR A 96 -13.00 -36.27 3.21
CA THR A 96 -13.62 -35.07 3.78
C THR A 96 -12.61 -34.12 4.43
N ALA A 97 -11.36 -34.52 4.56
CA ALA A 97 -10.31 -33.71 5.21
C ALA A 97 -9.30 -33.20 4.19
N THR A 98 -8.95 -31.95 4.32
CA THR A 98 -7.84 -31.27 3.65
C THR A 98 -6.68 -32.24 3.35
N GLY A 99 -6.44 -32.66 2.13
CA GLY A 99 -5.43 -33.64 1.72
C GLY A 99 -3.98 -33.39 2.17
N VAL A 100 -3.81 -32.48 3.10
CA VAL A 100 -2.54 -32.02 3.64
C VAL A 100 -2.33 -32.63 5.02
N GLY A 101 -1.23 -33.33 5.22
CA GLY A 101 -0.78 -33.84 6.51
C GLY A 101 -0.50 -32.71 7.51
N LYS A 102 -0.17 -33.06 8.76
CA LYS A 102 0.10 -32.08 9.85
C LYS A 102 1.21 -31.08 9.53
N ARG A 103 2.03 -31.32 8.52
CA ARG A 103 3.18 -30.48 8.12
C ARG A 103 3.16 -30.05 6.64
N GLY A 104 1.96 -30.03 6.01
CA GLY A 104 1.86 -29.63 4.61
C GLY A 104 2.19 -30.75 3.61
N GLU A 105 2.52 -31.95 4.04
CA GLU A 105 2.83 -33.08 3.15
C GLU A 105 1.52 -33.66 2.58
N LYS A 106 1.57 -34.05 1.29
CA LYS A 106 0.46 -34.81 0.64
C LYS A 106 0.21 -36.08 1.44
N ARG A 107 -1.05 -36.31 1.80
CA ARG A 107 -1.39 -37.56 2.48
C ARG A 107 -1.17 -38.75 1.53
N PRO A 108 -0.70 -39.88 2.01
CA PRO A 108 -0.46 -41.07 1.18
C PRO A 108 -1.68 -41.58 0.42
N ASP A 109 -2.88 -41.23 0.91
CA ASP A 109 -4.16 -41.63 0.39
C ASP A 109 -4.85 -40.56 -0.48
N CYS A 110 -4.18 -39.44 -0.75
CA CYS A 110 -4.68 -38.41 -1.63
C CYS A 110 -4.34 -38.76 -3.09
N SER A 111 -5.34 -38.73 -3.98
CA SER A 111 -5.11 -38.98 -5.41
C SER A 111 -4.19 -37.94 -6.04
N ASP A 112 -3.54 -38.31 -7.15
CA ASP A 112 -2.64 -37.42 -7.86
C ASP A 112 -3.35 -36.23 -8.52
N ASP A 113 -4.65 -36.37 -8.76
CA ASP A 113 -5.51 -35.29 -9.30
C ASP A 113 -5.85 -34.20 -8.29
N CYS A 114 -5.46 -34.33 -7.01
CA CYS A 114 -5.68 -33.31 -6.01
C CYS A 114 -4.67 -32.17 -6.14
N GLN A 115 -5.16 -30.95 -6.22
CA GLN A 115 -4.33 -29.75 -6.11
C GLN A 115 -4.11 -29.45 -4.63
N ILE A 116 -2.91 -29.73 -4.12
CA ILE A 116 -2.54 -29.48 -2.73
C ILE A 116 -1.76 -28.18 -2.65
N VAL A 117 -2.31 -27.21 -1.94
CA VAL A 117 -1.67 -25.93 -1.67
C VAL A 117 -1.15 -25.92 -0.25
N SER A 118 0.13 -25.67 -0.05
CA SER A 118 0.72 -25.60 1.28
C SER A 118 1.99 -24.76 1.33
N VAL A 119 2.23 -24.13 2.49
CA VAL A 119 3.54 -23.53 2.77
C VAL A 119 4.59 -24.64 2.84
N ARG A 120 5.71 -24.45 2.13
CA ARG A 120 6.78 -25.43 2.08
C ARG A 120 7.34 -25.74 3.47
N LYS A 121 7.76 -26.98 3.68
CA LYS A 121 8.36 -27.41 4.94
C LYS A 121 9.65 -26.64 5.24
N GLY A 122 9.72 -26.07 6.43
CA GLY A 122 10.90 -25.31 6.90
C GLY A 122 10.81 -23.81 6.65
N GLU A 123 9.84 -23.33 5.86
CA GLU A 123 9.65 -21.91 5.65
C GLU A 123 9.28 -21.19 6.96
N LYS A 124 9.84 -19.98 7.09
CA LYS A 124 9.53 -19.08 8.20
C LYS A 124 8.86 -17.83 7.65
N SER A 125 7.91 -17.30 8.39
CA SER A 125 7.32 -16.01 8.08
C SER A 125 8.39 -14.92 8.12
N ILE A 126 8.59 -14.21 7.02
CA ILE A 126 9.60 -13.13 6.91
C ILE A 126 9.07 -11.81 7.45
N THR A 127 7.76 -11.67 7.56
CA THR A 127 7.07 -10.54 8.18
C THR A 127 5.77 -11.00 8.80
N GLN A 128 5.12 -10.14 9.56
CA GLN A 128 3.83 -10.41 10.19
C GLN A 128 2.83 -9.35 9.76
N ALA A 129 1.56 -9.74 9.68
CA ALA A 129 0.46 -8.80 9.53
C ALA A 129 -0.17 -8.52 10.90
N LEU A 130 -0.94 -7.44 10.99
CA LEU A 130 -1.61 -7.00 12.21
C LEU A 130 -3.11 -7.21 12.09
N ARG A 131 -3.72 -7.78 13.11
CA ARG A 131 -5.18 -7.83 13.24
C ARG A 131 -5.64 -6.89 14.34
N PRO A 132 -6.74 -6.14 14.15
CA PRO A 132 -7.30 -5.30 15.19
C PRO A 132 -7.83 -6.14 16.35
N LEU A 133 -7.62 -5.65 17.57
CA LEU A 133 -8.20 -6.20 18.78
C LEU A 133 -9.36 -5.28 19.19
N MET A 134 -10.58 -5.83 19.13
CA MET A 134 -11.81 -5.10 19.41
C MET A 134 -12.33 -5.50 20.78
N ARG A 135 -12.85 -4.53 21.54
CA ARG A 135 -13.53 -4.73 22.82
C ARG A 135 -14.95 -4.19 22.73
N LYS A 136 -15.91 -4.96 23.21
CA LYS A 136 -17.25 -4.46 23.44
C LYS A 136 -17.26 -3.63 24.72
N GLU A 137 -17.80 -2.44 24.65
CA GLU A 137 -18.01 -1.53 25.77
C GLU A 137 -19.49 -1.17 25.80
N THR A 138 -20.09 -1.18 27.00
CA THR A 138 -21.46 -0.73 27.20
C THR A 138 -21.39 0.59 27.95
N ASP A 139 -22.00 1.63 27.42
CA ASP A 139 -22.06 2.94 28.07
C ASP A 139 -23.10 2.96 29.23
N ASP A 140 -23.12 4.05 29.98
CA ASP A 140 -24.01 4.23 31.13
C ASP A 140 -25.50 4.25 30.71
N SER A 141 -25.80 4.38 29.43
CA SER A 141 -27.14 4.32 28.85
C SER A 141 -27.54 2.92 28.38
N GLY A 142 -26.62 1.91 28.53
CA GLY A 142 -26.85 0.53 28.10
C GLY A 142 -26.60 0.28 26.61
N VAL A 143 -26.02 1.25 25.87
CA VAL A 143 -25.70 1.10 24.45
C VAL A 143 -24.38 0.36 24.29
N GLU A 144 -24.42 -0.78 23.59
CA GLU A 144 -23.22 -1.54 23.25
C GLU A 144 -22.48 -0.87 22.07
N SER A 145 -21.20 -0.62 22.25
CA SER A 145 -20.28 -0.18 21.21
C SER A 145 -19.07 -1.12 21.11
N THR A 146 -18.39 -1.14 19.95
CA THR A 146 -17.16 -1.91 19.79
C THR A 146 -16.01 -0.96 19.54
N ARG A 147 -15.02 -0.96 20.42
CA ARG A 147 -13.87 -0.07 20.37
C ARG A 147 -12.58 -0.83 20.07
N LEU A 148 -11.74 -0.24 19.21
CA LEU A 148 -10.38 -0.70 18.99
C LEU A 148 -9.52 -0.41 20.22
N PHE A 149 -8.86 -1.44 20.78
CA PHE A 149 -7.97 -1.27 21.92
C PHE A 149 -6.52 -1.68 21.67
N GLY A 150 -6.21 -2.12 20.44
CA GLY A 150 -4.85 -2.49 20.05
C GLY A 150 -4.80 -3.40 18.84
N PHE A 151 -3.63 -3.95 18.59
CA PHE A 151 -3.38 -4.87 17.51
C PHE A 151 -2.65 -6.12 18.00
N ALA A 152 -2.79 -7.21 17.27
CA ALA A 152 -2.04 -8.43 17.51
C ALA A 152 -1.37 -8.89 16.21
N PRO A 153 -0.05 -9.10 16.20
CA PRO A 153 0.65 -9.61 15.04
C PRO A 153 0.34 -11.10 14.81
N PHE A 154 0.31 -11.50 13.55
CA PHE A 154 0.16 -12.90 13.13
C PHE A 154 1.02 -13.19 11.89
N ALA A 155 1.53 -14.41 11.82
CA ALA A 155 2.39 -14.85 10.74
C ALA A 155 1.63 -14.99 9.42
N VAL A 156 2.22 -14.47 8.34
CA VAL A 156 1.79 -14.63 6.96
C VAL A 156 2.95 -15.13 6.10
N PHE A 157 2.63 -15.81 5.01
CA PHE A 157 3.58 -16.36 4.05
C PHE A 157 3.20 -15.84 2.66
N HIS A 158 4.19 -15.47 1.86
CA HIS A 158 3.94 -15.05 0.48
C HIS A 158 3.93 -16.25 -0.47
N SER A 159 3.37 -16.07 -1.67
CA SER A 159 3.21 -17.14 -2.66
C SER A 159 4.51 -17.84 -3.03
N GLY A 160 5.63 -17.13 -3.08
CA GLY A 160 6.96 -17.70 -3.28
C GLY A 160 7.42 -18.69 -2.20
N GLN A 161 6.73 -18.79 -1.05
CA GLN A 161 6.96 -19.77 0.02
C GLN A 161 5.98 -20.96 -0.05
N VAL A 162 5.13 -21.00 -1.08
CA VAL A 162 4.01 -21.95 -1.19
C VAL A 162 4.23 -22.88 -2.37
N GLU A 163 3.86 -24.13 -2.23
CA GLU A 163 3.79 -25.10 -3.31
C GLU A 163 2.33 -25.34 -3.72
N GLY A 164 2.12 -25.69 -4.99
CA GLY A 164 0.80 -26.01 -5.54
C GLY A 164 -0.11 -24.79 -5.74
N TYR A 165 0.44 -23.59 -5.70
CA TYR A 165 -0.25 -22.36 -6.04
C TYR A 165 0.42 -21.70 -7.24
N ASP A 166 -0.32 -21.58 -8.34
CA ASP A 166 0.10 -20.86 -9.52
C ASP A 166 -0.26 -19.38 -9.33
N ILE A 167 0.75 -18.52 -9.38
CA ILE A 167 0.56 -17.08 -9.35
C ILE A 167 -0.13 -16.69 -10.64
N PRO A 168 -1.34 -16.08 -10.60
CA PRO A 168 -1.94 -15.53 -11.81
C PRO A 168 -0.93 -14.60 -12.46
N ALA A 169 -0.78 -14.71 -13.79
CA ALA A 169 -0.03 -13.70 -14.54
C ALA A 169 -0.62 -12.35 -14.13
N ALA A 170 0.18 -11.49 -13.54
CA ALA A 170 -0.26 -10.15 -13.24
C ALA A 170 -0.77 -9.59 -14.56
N ASP A 171 -1.96 -9.00 -14.56
CA ASP A 171 -2.34 -8.01 -15.55
C ASP A 171 -1.40 -6.81 -15.34
N VAL A 172 -0.11 -7.04 -15.53
CA VAL A 172 0.88 -6.01 -15.74
C VAL A 172 0.51 -5.46 -17.10
N THR A 173 -0.37 -4.51 -17.08
CA THR A 173 -0.51 -3.66 -18.23
C THR A 173 0.83 -2.92 -18.35
N ASP A 174 1.68 -3.39 -19.25
CA ASP A 174 2.79 -2.61 -19.80
C ASP A 174 2.25 -1.36 -20.55
N GLY A 175 1.07 -0.90 -20.16
CA GLY A 175 0.35 0.24 -20.70
C GLY A 175 0.91 1.60 -20.31
N LEU A 176 2.08 1.65 -19.67
CA LEU A 176 2.72 2.91 -19.29
C LEU A 176 3.01 3.82 -20.49
N ASP A 177 3.33 3.25 -21.65
CA ASP A 177 3.64 4.03 -22.85
C ASP A 177 2.43 4.25 -23.76
N ALA A 178 1.33 3.48 -23.63
CA ALA A 178 0.19 3.56 -24.54
C ALA A 178 -0.73 4.77 -24.28
N ASP A 179 -0.87 5.17 -23.01
CA ASP A 179 -1.85 6.19 -22.62
C ASP A 179 -1.28 7.62 -22.68
N GLY A 180 0.04 7.77 -22.64
CA GLY A 180 0.71 9.07 -22.75
C GLY A 180 0.47 10.01 -21.56
N ILE A 181 1.06 11.21 -21.64
CA ILE A 181 0.96 12.26 -20.62
C ILE A 181 -0.46 12.81 -20.54
N ALA A 182 -1.19 12.87 -21.65
CA ALA A 182 -2.57 13.37 -21.69
C ALA A 182 -3.49 12.56 -20.77
N ALA A 183 -3.36 11.23 -20.76
CA ALA A 183 -4.16 10.37 -19.92
C ALA A 183 -3.92 10.61 -18.41
N ALA A 184 -2.71 10.99 -18.01
CA ALA A 184 -2.44 11.38 -16.63
C ALA A 184 -3.24 12.64 -16.24
N PHE A 185 -3.29 13.63 -17.12
CA PHE A 185 -4.07 14.86 -16.88
C PHE A 185 -5.57 14.61 -16.94
N GLU A 186 -6.05 13.74 -17.82
CA GLU A 186 -7.46 13.33 -17.89
C GLU A 186 -7.88 12.60 -16.62
N TRP A 187 -7.05 11.67 -16.14
CA TRP A 187 -7.28 11.00 -14.87
C TRP A 187 -7.30 11.96 -13.69
N MET A 188 -6.36 12.91 -13.62
CA MET A 188 -6.39 13.94 -12.57
C MET A 188 -7.68 14.77 -12.65
N ALA A 189 -8.07 15.22 -13.83
CA ALA A 189 -9.27 16.01 -14.05
C ALA A 189 -10.55 15.24 -13.67
N SER A 190 -10.58 13.92 -13.90
CA SER A 190 -11.72 13.07 -13.54
C SER A 190 -12.00 13.00 -12.04
N THR A 191 -11.03 13.34 -11.18
CA THR A 191 -11.23 13.41 -9.73
C THR A 191 -12.09 14.61 -9.29
N GLY A 192 -12.31 15.59 -10.16
CA GLY A 192 -12.96 16.86 -9.84
C GLY A 192 -12.06 17.89 -9.16
N ALA A 193 -10.76 17.60 -9.01
CA ALA A 193 -9.78 18.57 -8.53
C ALA A 193 -9.57 19.69 -9.55
N GLU A 194 -9.41 20.93 -9.09
CA GLU A 194 -9.03 22.05 -9.95
C GLU A 194 -7.56 21.95 -10.35
N ILE A 195 -7.28 21.60 -11.62
CA ILE A 195 -5.94 21.45 -12.16
C ILE A 195 -5.58 22.68 -13.00
N ARG A 196 -4.54 23.40 -12.58
CA ARG A 196 -3.98 24.55 -13.31
C ARG A 196 -2.64 24.16 -13.92
N GLN A 197 -2.48 24.42 -15.21
CA GLN A 197 -1.19 24.19 -15.87
C GLN A 197 -0.33 25.46 -15.85
N SER A 198 1.00 25.28 -15.70
CA SER A 198 1.96 26.39 -15.67
C SER A 198 3.16 26.13 -16.58
N THR A 199 3.55 27.14 -17.33
CA THR A 199 4.76 27.14 -18.18
C THR A 199 6.06 27.20 -17.34
N THR A 200 6.01 27.71 -16.12
CA THR A 200 7.20 28.02 -15.30
C THR A 200 7.22 27.34 -13.94
N ALA A 201 6.05 27.17 -13.30
CA ALA A 201 5.98 26.57 -11.97
C ALA A 201 6.23 25.06 -12.00
N GLY A 202 6.65 24.49 -10.87
CA GLY A 202 6.63 23.07 -10.56
C GLY A 202 5.21 22.59 -10.19
N ALA A 203 5.09 21.29 -9.86
CA ALA A 203 3.85 20.75 -9.32
C ALA A 203 3.69 21.16 -7.85
N SER A 204 2.46 21.48 -7.44
CA SER A 204 2.12 21.76 -6.06
C SER A 204 0.61 21.82 -5.83
N TYR A 205 0.15 21.35 -4.68
CA TYR A 205 -1.19 21.60 -4.17
C TYR A 205 -1.21 22.84 -3.27
N SER A 206 -2.21 23.69 -3.42
CA SER A 206 -2.43 24.88 -2.58
C SER A 206 -3.71 24.73 -1.75
N PRO A 207 -3.61 24.51 -0.42
CA PRO A 207 -4.82 24.37 0.43
C PRO A 207 -5.70 25.62 0.45
N SER A 208 -5.12 26.83 0.32
CA SER A 208 -5.85 28.09 0.38
C SER A 208 -6.72 28.36 -0.83
N SER A 209 -6.33 27.86 -2.00
CA SER A 209 -7.11 27.99 -3.25
C SER A 209 -7.77 26.66 -3.66
N ASP A 210 -7.54 25.59 -2.90
CA ASP A 210 -7.99 24.23 -3.17
C ASP A 210 -7.73 23.78 -4.61
N SER A 211 -6.54 24.08 -5.13
CA SER A 211 -6.18 23.81 -6.52
C SER A 211 -4.78 23.20 -6.62
N ILE A 212 -4.58 22.37 -7.63
CA ILE A 212 -3.31 21.76 -7.98
C ILE A 212 -2.70 22.52 -9.17
N THR A 213 -1.46 22.97 -9.04
CA THR A 213 -0.66 23.46 -10.16
C THR A 213 0.19 22.33 -10.68
N MET A 214 0.17 22.10 -12.00
CA MET A 214 1.03 21.13 -12.69
C MET A 214 1.86 21.83 -13.77
N PRO A 215 3.09 21.38 -14.06
CA PRO A 215 3.76 21.76 -15.29
C PRO A 215 2.89 21.46 -16.50
N GLU A 216 2.92 22.32 -17.53
CA GLU A 216 2.21 22.01 -18.78
C GLU A 216 2.60 20.65 -19.36
N ALA A 217 1.67 19.98 -20.03
CA ALA A 217 1.90 18.66 -20.63
C ALA A 217 3.13 18.60 -21.54
N SER A 218 3.44 19.70 -22.23
CA SER A 218 4.62 19.84 -23.09
C SER A 218 5.96 19.83 -22.35
N ARG A 219 5.97 20.04 -21.05
CA ARG A 219 7.18 20.05 -20.21
C ARG A 219 7.58 18.68 -19.64
N TRP A 220 6.71 17.69 -19.81
CA TRP A 220 6.96 16.33 -19.38
C TRP A 220 7.67 15.54 -20.49
N THR A 221 8.76 14.89 -20.12
CA THR A 221 9.50 13.96 -20.99
C THR A 221 9.30 12.51 -20.58
N ASP A 222 8.68 12.30 -19.42
CA ASP A 222 8.45 11.00 -18.81
C ASP A 222 6.98 10.86 -18.38
N VAL A 223 6.33 9.83 -18.91
CA VAL A 223 4.91 9.52 -18.63
C VAL A 223 4.72 9.09 -17.18
N ALA A 224 5.60 8.20 -16.69
CA ALA A 224 5.49 7.69 -15.33
C ALA A 224 5.71 8.79 -14.28
N GLY A 225 6.60 9.75 -14.56
CA GLY A 225 6.80 10.94 -13.74
C GLY A 225 5.56 11.83 -13.68
N ALA A 226 4.84 12.01 -14.80
CA ALA A 226 3.59 12.78 -14.83
C ALA A 226 2.50 12.12 -13.97
N TRP A 227 2.33 10.79 -14.07
CA TRP A 227 1.40 10.01 -13.24
C TRP A 227 1.78 10.07 -11.76
N SER A 228 3.05 9.87 -11.43
CA SER A 228 3.52 9.85 -10.03
C SER A 228 3.35 11.20 -9.36
N THR A 229 3.73 12.27 -10.06
CA THR A 229 3.56 13.63 -9.54
C THR A 229 2.09 13.99 -9.41
N GLY A 230 1.27 13.68 -10.42
CA GLY A 230 -0.17 13.91 -10.36
C GLY A 230 -0.85 13.17 -9.21
N ALA A 231 -0.50 11.91 -8.99
CA ALA A 231 -1.01 11.12 -7.87
C ALA A 231 -0.60 11.70 -6.51
N HIS A 232 0.64 12.19 -6.39
CA HIS A 232 1.15 12.83 -5.19
C HIS A 232 0.36 14.11 -4.84
N GLU A 233 0.21 15.01 -5.80
CA GLU A 233 -0.54 16.26 -5.59
C GLU A 233 -2.03 16.00 -5.30
N LEU A 234 -2.62 14.98 -5.94
CA LEU A 234 -3.98 14.53 -5.61
C LEU A 234 -4.08 13.97 -4.18
N CYS A 235 -3.06 13.29 -3.68
CA CYS A 235 -3.04 12.85 -2.29
C CYS A 235 -3.06 14.04 -1.33
N HIS A 236 -2.29 15.10 -1.57
CA HIS A 236 -2.37 16.35 -0.80
C HIS A 236 -3.76 16.98 -0.90
N TRP A 237 -4.33 17.06 -2.11
CA TRP A 237 -5.68 17.58 -2.33
C TRP A 237 -6.73 16.86 -1.49
N THR A 238 -6.60 15.55 -1.27
CA THR A 238 -7.51 14.83 -0.37
C THR A 238 -7.45 15.30 1.08
N GLY A 239 -6.37 15.97 1.49
CA GLY A 239 -6.18 16.47 2.86
C GLY A 239 -6.99 17.73 3.19
N HIS A 240 -7.58 18.40 2.21
CA HIS A 240 -8.41 19.59 2.45
C HIS A 240 -9.52 19.35 3.47
N SER A 241 -9.90 20.39 4.22
CA SER A 241 -10.91 20.31 5.28
C SER A 241 -12.32 19.87 4.80
N SER A 242 -12.62 20.05 3.51
CA SER A 242 -13.87 19.56 2.91
C SER A 242 -13.83 18.07 2.53
N ARG A 243 -12.70 17.37 2.66
CA ARG A 243 -12.50 15.97 2.28
C ARG A 243 -12.05 15.12 3.49
N LEU A 244 -10.78 14.81 3.59
CA LEU A 244 -10.25 13.97 4.68
C LEU A 244 -9.76 14.77 5.90
N ASP A 245 -9.82 16.11 5.83
CA ASP A 245 -9.52 17.04 6.93
C ASP A 245 -8.22 16.71 7.67
N ARG A 246 -7.11 16.58 6.92
CA ARG A 246 -5.78 16.38 7.49
C ARG A 246 -5.15 17.73 7.83
N ASP A 247 -4.23 17.73 8.79
CA ASP A 247 -3.43 18.92 9.12
C ASP A 247 -2.42 19.22 8.02
N LEU A 248 -2.75 20.19 7.17
CA LEU A 248 -1.89 20.72 6.10
C LEU A 248 -1.19 22.05 6.51
N SER A 249 -1.21 22.41 7.79
CA SER A 249 -0.65 23.69 8.27
C SER A 249 0.86 23.68 8.46
N GLY A 250 1.50 22.50 8.40
CA GLY A 250 2.94 22.35 8.53
C GLY A 250 3.72 23.16 7.51
N ARG A 251 4.88 23.72 7.91
CA ARG A 251 5.79 24.42 7.02
C ARG A 251 6.96 23.53 6.67
N PHE A 252 7.59 23.80 5.54
CA PHE A 252 8.82 23.12 5.14
C PHE A 252 9.84 23.11 6.30
N GLY A 253 10.25 21.89 6.70
CA GLY A 253 11.15 21.66 7.83
C GLY A 253 10.47 21.24 9.12
N ASP A 254 9.15 21.32 9.24
CA ASP A 254 8.39 20.83 10.39
C ASP A 254 8.13 19.32 10.28
N ASP A 255 8.00 18.63 11.41
CA ASP A 255 7.69 17.19 11.43
C ASP A 255 6.28 16.88 10.92
N SER A 256 5.31 17.81 11.11
CA SER A 256 3.95 17.69 10.55
C SER A 256 3.97 17.77 9.03
N TYR A 257 4.75 18.67 8.45
CA TYR A 257 4.95 18.76 7.01
C TYR A 257 5.58 17.47 6.46
N ALA A 258 6.64 16.97 7.10
CA ALA A 258 7.30 15.73 6.69
C ALA A 258 6.37 14.51 6.78
N ALA A 259 5.48 14.46 7.78
CA ALA A 259 4.49 13.39 7.89
C ALA A 259 3.46 13.44 6.76
N GLU A 260 2.99 14.65 6.38
CA GLU A 260 2.06 14.81 5.26
C GLU A 260 2.72 14.47 3.91
N GLU A 261 3.98 14.87 3.69
CA GLU A 261 4.74 14.46 2.51
C GLU A 261 4.83 12.93 2.42
N LEU A 262 5.10 12.25 3.54
CA LEU A 262 5.15 10.79 3.57
C LEU A 262 3.78 10.15 3.30
N VAL A 263 2.69 10.79 3.73
CA VAL A 263 1.31 10.36 3.38
C VAL A 263 1.08 10.50 1.88
N ALA A 264 1.49 11.61 1.27
CA ALA A 264 1.30 11.84 -0.16
C ALA A 264 2.12 10.86 -1.01
N GLU A 265 3.37 10.61 -0.63
CA GLU A 265 4.26 9.64 -1.28
C GLU A 265 3.69 8.23 -1.26
N LEU A 266 3.34 7.74 -0.07
CA LEU A 266 2.77 6.39 0.08
C LEU A 266 1.39 6.29 -0.55
N GLY A 267 0.57 7.33 -0.44
CA GLY A 267 -0.75 7.40 -1.05
C GLY A 267 -0.69 7.30 -2.57
N ALA A 268 0.25 8.02 -3.19
CA ALA A 268 0.51 7.94 -4.62
C ALA A 268 0.96 6.52 -5.04
N ALA A 269 1.92 5.94 -4.33
CA ALA A 269 2.37 4.56 -4.59
C ALA A 269 1.22 3.55 -4.46
N PHE A 270 0.33 3.72 -3.49
CA PHE A 270 -0.83 2.85 -3.29
C PHE A 270 -1.89 3.02 -4.38
N ALA A 271 -2.16 4.26 -4.81
CA ALA A 271 -3.11 4.54 -5.88
C ALA A 271 -2.61 3.98 -7.22
N LEU A 272 -1.36 4.27 -7.58
CA LEU A 272 -0.76 3.81 -8.81
C LEU A 272 -0.66 2.28 -8.88
N ALA A 273 -0.30 1.61 -7.77
CA ALA A 273 -0.28 0.14 -7.73
C ALA A 273 -1.66 -0.47 -7.99
N LYS A 274 -2.76 0.14 -7.53
CA LYS A 274 -4.13 -0.29 -7.84
C LYS A 274 -4.51 -0.07 -9.31
N LEU A 275 -3.89 0.90 -9.97
CA LEU A 275 -4.04 1.16 -11.41
C LEU A 275 -3.09 0.30 -12.27
N GLY A 276 -2.32 -0.62 -11.65
CA GLY A 276 -1.31 -1.43 -12.34
C GLY A 276 -0.10 -0.63 -12.81
N ARG A 277 0.17 0.53 -12.20
CA ARG A 277 1.27 1.44 -12.53
C ARG A 277 2.32 1.46 -11.42
N SER A 278 3.57 1.73 -11.79
CA SER A 278 4.65 1.98 -10.84
C SER A 278 4.72 3.46 -10.48
N ALA A 279 5.08 3.77 -9.23
CA ALA A 279 5.42 5.11 -8.83
C ALA A 279 6.90 5.41 -9.15
N GLU A 280 7.16 6.55 -9.79
CA GLU A 280 8.52 7.00 -10.10
C GLU A 280 9.02 8.03 -9.08
N PRO A 281 10.33 8.03 -8.76
CA PRO A 281 10.91 8.97 -7.82
C PRO A 281 10.77 10.41 -8.29
N ARG A 282 10.43 11.31 -7.38
CA ARG A 282 10.48 12.75 -7.61
C ARG A 282 11.90 13.28 -7.34
N ALA A 283 12.31 14.29 -8.08
CA ALA A 283 13.66 14.86 -7.96
C ALA A 283 13.94 15.55 -6.61
N ASP A 284 12.91 15.89 -5.84
CA ASP A 284 12.97 16.65 -4.60
C ASP A 284 13.00 15.80 -3.32
N HIS A 285 12.93 14.46 -3.43
CA HIS A 285 12.88 13.55 -2.27
C HIS A 285 14.07 13.70 -1.31
N ALA A 286 15.27 13.99 -1.83
CA ALA A 286 16.46 14.09 -1.01
C ALA A 286 16.37 15.14 0.12
N GLN A 287 15.56 16.19 -0.07
CA GLN A 287 15.38 17.25 0.94
C GLN A 287 14.53 16.82 2.13
N TYR A 288 13.72 15.75 2.00
CA TYR A 288 12.83 15.26 3.07
C TYR A 288 13.44 14.13 3.90
N LEU A 289 14.52 13.51 3.45
CA LEU A 289 15.09 12.30 4.05
C LEU A 289 15.37 12.43 5.55
N ALA A 290 16.04 13.54 5.95
CA ALA A 290 16.38 13.75 7.34
C ALA A 290 15.14 13.98 8.23
N HIS A 291 14.06 14.54 7.66
CA HIS A 291 12.81 14.77 8.38
C HIS A 291 12.02 13.46 8.51
N TRP A 292 11.91 12.69 7.42
CA TRP A 292 11.29 11.37 7.45
C TRP A 292 11.98 10.44 8.45
N LEU A 293 13.32 10.46 8.49
CA LEU A 293 14.08 9.68 9.44
C LEU A 293 13.71 10.04 10.90
N ARG A 294 13.62 11.33 11.24
CA ARG A 294 13.20 11.77 12.57
C ARG A 294 11.78 11.30 12.91
N VAL A 295 10.82 11.48 12.00
CA VAL A 295 9.43 11.07 12.20
C VAL A 295 9.34 9.57 12.43
N LEU A 296 10.01 8.76 11.62
CA LEU A 296 9.99 7.29 11.72
C LEU A 296 10.71 6.76 12.96
N GLN A 297 11.76 7.44 13.42
CA GLN A 297 12.51 7.07 14.64
C GLN A 297 11.83 7.52 15.93
N SER A 298 10.97 8.56 15.89
CA SER A 298 10.35 9.13 17.09
C SER A 298 9.35 8.18 17.75
N ASP A 299 8.48 7.52 16.97
CA ASP A 299 7.53 6.51 17.43
C ASP A 299 7.14 5.59 16.24
N PRO A 300 7.46 4.29 16.31
CA PRO A 300 7.05 3.32 15.30
C PRO A 300 5.54 3.29 15.00
N LYS A 301 4.70 3.74 15.94
CA LYS A 301 3.25 3.83 15.74
C LYS A 301 2.84 4.95 14.77
N HIS A 302 3.65 5.98 14.60
CA HIS A 302 3.41 7.01 13.58
C HIS A 302 3.29 6.41 12.19
N LEU A 303 4.05 5.36 11.90
CA LEU A 303 3.92 4.61 10.67
C LEU A 303 2.50 4.09 10.41
N MET A 304 1.82 3.58 11.45
CA MET A 304 0.45 3.08 11.32
C MET A 304 -0.52 4.21 10.98
N THR A 305 -0.30 5.39 11.54
CA THR A 305 -1.11 6.59 11.25
C THR A 305 -0.86 7.06 9.82
N VAL A 306 0.40 7.21 9.42
CA VAL A 306 0.79 7.60 8.06
C VAL A 306 0.23 6.60 7.04
N ALA A 307 0.43 5.30 7.22
CA ALA A 307 -0.09 4.27 6.33
C ALA A 307 -1.64 4.27 6.25
N SER A 308 -2.32 4.59 7.35
CA SER A 308 -3.77 4.72 7.37
C SER A 308 -4.26 5.95 6.59
N HIS A 309 -3.56 7.08 6.73
CA HIS A 309 -3.87 8.29 5.96
C HIS A 309 -3.57 8.11 4.48
N ALA A 310 -2.45 7.49 4.13
CA ALA A 310 -2.07 7.15 2.75
C ALA A 310 -3.10 6.22 2.08
N GLU A 311 -3.59 5.21 2.80
CA GLU A 311 -4.66 4.33 2.30
C GLU A 311 -5.94 5.12 2.00
N LYS A 312 -6.40 5.93 2.96
CA LYS A 312 -7.60 6.76 2.79
C LYS A 312 -7.46 7.76 1.63
N ALA A 313 -6.27 8.38 1.50
CA ALA A 313 -5.99 9.31 0.40
C ALA A 313 -6.07 8.57 -0.95
N SER A 314 -5.39 7.42 -1.08
CA SER A 314 -5.42 6.58 -2.27
C SER A 314 -6.83 6.12 -2.63
N GLU A 315 -7.61 5.66 -1.65
CA GLU A 315 -9.00 5.24 -1.87
C GLU A 315 -9.89 6.40 -2.31
N PHE A 316 -9.72 7.58 -1.70
CA PHE A 316 -10.49 8.77 -2.06
C PHE A 316 -10.20 9.20 -3.50
N VAL A 317 -8.92 9.29 -3.90
CA VAL A 317 -8.52 9.65 -5.27
C VAL A 317 -9.14 8.68 -6.28
N LEU A 318 -9.01 7.37 -6.05
CA LEU A 318 -9.54 6.35 -6.96
C LEU A 318 -11.06 6.36 -7.04
N ALA A 319 -11.75 6.57 -5.92
CA ALA A 319 -13.21 6.67 -5.89
C ALA A 319 -13.68 7.94 -6.62
N ALA A 320 -13.02 9.07 -6.41
CA ALA A 320 -13.34 10.33 -7.07
C ALA A 320 -13.19 10.21 -8.60
N ALA A 321 -12.10 9.59 -9.07
CA ALA A 321 -11.90 9.36 -10.50
C ALA A 321 -12.94 8.40 -11.10
N ALA A 322 -13.36 7.36 -10.39
CA ALA A 322 -14.34 6.39 -10.87
C ALA A 322 -15.77 6.94 -10.98
N THR A 323 -16.13 7.96 -10.18
CA THR A 323 -17.47 8.56 -10.22
C THR A 323 -17.71 9.39 -11.50
N ALA A 324 -16.66 9.95 -12.10
CA ALA A 324 -16.78 10.69 -13.35
C ALA A 324 -17.17 9.79 -14.55
N ASP A 325 -16.76 8.53 -14.55
CA ASP A 325 -17.11 7.56 -15.61
C ASP A 325 -18.59 7.13 -15.58
N THR A 326 -19.33 7.46 -14.50
CA THR A 326 -20.73 7.04 -14.31
C THR A 326 -21.76 8.13 -14.56
N GLU A 327 -21.37 9.38 -14.71
CA GLU A 327 -22.29 10.42 -15.15
C GLU A 327 -22.43 10.40 -16.68
N PRO A 328 -23.66 10.17 -17.23
CA PRO A 328 -23.86 10.28 -18.66
C PRO A 328 -23.64 11.74 -19.07
N LEU A 329 -22.79 11.96 -20.08
CA LEU A 329 -22.71 13.23 -20.81
C LEU A 329 -24.13 13.68 -21.18
N VAL A 330 -24.72 14.55 -20.37
CA VAL A 330 -25.94 15.25 -20.77
C VAL A 330 -25.52 16.20 -21.87
N ALA A 331 -25.75 15.76 -23.12
CA ALA A 331 -25.55 16.59 -24.29
C ALA A 331 -26.44 17.84 -24.18
N ALA A 332 -25.82 19.01 -24.15
CA ALA A 332 -26.47 20.30 -24.29
C ALA A 332 -26.79 20.58 -25.75
#